data_ae04be592ef8bda928bcad9969e4dc12
#
_entry.id   ae04be592ef8bda928bcad9969e4dc12
#
_cell.length_a   1.000
_cell.length_b   1.000
_cell.length_c   1.000
_cell.angle_alpha   90.00
_cell.angle_beta   90.00
_cell.angle_gamma   90.00
#
_symmetry.space_group_name_H-M   'P 1'
#
loop_
_entity.id
_entity.type
_entity.pdbx_description
1 polymer ?
#
loop_
_entity_poly.entity_id
_entity_poly.type
_entity_poly.pdbx_seq_one_letter_code
_entity_poly.pdbx_strand_id
1 'polypeptide(L)'
;SRDKLRASQLLARKGIGLPVTGFAHSPDDTEDHLNFVGGAPVVIKLLEGTQGVGVVLGETRKAAESVIEAFRGLNANFMVQEFIKEAGGTDIRCFVIGDKVVAAMKRTGKEGEFRSNLHRGGTAELVRITPEERSTAVRSARVMGLNVAGVDLLRSNHGPVVMEVNSSPGLEGIERATGKDVAGLVVQFIEKNARPGRTRSRGKG
;
A
#
# COMPACT_ATOMS: atom_id res chain seq x y z
N SER A 1 6.97 -0.52 -4.24
CA SER A 1 7.85 -1.23 -5.15
C SER A 1 7.04 -2.10 -6.11
N ARG A 2 7.63 -2.50 -7.25
CA ARG A 2 6.89 -3.27 -8.28
C ARG A 2 6.51 -4.68 -7.81
N ASP A 3 7.34 -5.31 -6.99
CA ASP A 3 7.11 -6.65 -6.44
C ASP A 3 6.39 -6.54 -5.10
N LYS A 4 5.08 -6.82 -5.10
CA LYS A 4 4.22 -6.77 -3.91
C LYS A 4 4.61 -7.82 -2.87
N LEU A 5 4.96 -9.03 -3.31
CA LEU A 5 5.32 -10.14 -2.43
C LEU A 5 6.60 -9.82 -1.67
N ARG A 6 7.66 -9.45 -2.39
CA ARG A 6 8.94 -9.09 -1.78
C ARG A 6 8.83 -7.88 -0.86
N ALA A 7 8.04 -6.88 -1.25
CA ALA A 7 7.78 -5.72 -0.40
C ALA A 7 7.15 -6.13 0.93
N SER A 8 6.08 -6.94 0.90
CA SER A 8 5.42 -7.43 2.10
C SER A 8 6.36 -8.25 2.99
N GLN A 9 7.16 -9.14 2.42
CA GLN A 9 8.15 -9.94 3.16
C GLN A 9 9.21 -9.07 3.86
N LEU A 10 9.75 -8.05 3.17
CA LEU A 10 10.73 -7.13 3.74
C LEU A 10 10.14 -6.32 4.90
N LEU A 11 8.93 -5.80 4.74
CA LEU A 11 8.23 -5.03 5.76
C LEU A 11 7.89 -5.90 6.98
N ALA A 12 7.33 -7.09 6.77
CA ALA A 12 7.00 -8.04 7.82
C ALA A 12 8.23 -8.45 8.63
N ARG A 13 9.35 -8.78 7.96
CA ARG A 13 10.63 -9.12 8.61
C ARG A 13 11.16 -8.01 9.53
N LYS A 14 10.76 -6.76 9.29
CA LYS A 14 11.15 -5.59 10.09
C LYS A 14 10.10 -5.18 11.12
N GLY A 15 9.09 -6.03 11.35
CA GLY A 15 8.03 -5.80 12.31
C GLY A 15 7.17 -4.57 11.99
N ILE A 16 6.94 -4.31 10.70
CA ILE A 16 6.01 -3.28 10.25
C ILE A 16 4.64 -3.92 10.10
N GLY A 17 3.63 -3.31 10.69
CA GLY A 17 2.25 -3.78 10.61
C GLY A 17 1.75 -3.84 9.16
N LEU A 18 1.23 -4.99 8.77
CA LEU A 18 0.62 -5.27 7.47
C LEU A 18 -0.73 -5.93 7.70
N PRO A 19 -1.70 -5.77 6.79
CA PRO A 19 -2.85 -6.66 6.80
C PRO A 19 -2.41 -8.11 6.67
N VAL A 20 -3.05 -9.04 7.36
CA VAL A 20 -2.74 -10.46 7.24
C VAL A 20 -2.83 -10.88 5.77
N THR A 21 -1.79 -11.52 5.26
CA THR A 21 -1.66 -11.79 3.83
C THR A 21 -1.22 -13.22 3.60
N GLY A 22 -2.00 -13.96 2.83
CA GLY A 22 -1.70 -15.30 2.32
C GLY A 22 -1.29 -15.26 0.85
N PHE A 23 -0.34 -16.11 0.47
CA PHE A 23 0.07 -16.32 -0.92
C PHE A 23 -0.34 -17.73 -1.32
N ALA A 24 -1.28 -17.84 -2.23
CA ALA A 24 -1.73 -19.13 -2.74
C ALA A 24 -0.84 -19.59 -3.89
N HIS A 25 -0.26 -20.78 -3.76
CA HIS A 25 0.52 -21.43 -4.82
C HIS A 25 -0.13 -22.75 -5.27
N SER A 26 -0.96 -23.40 -4.43
CA SER A 26 -1.64 -24.65 -4.74
C SER A 26 -3.17 -24.47 -4.86
N PRO A 27 -3.83 -25.24 -5.75
CA PRO A 27 -5.29 -25.31 -5.85
C PRO A 27 -5.98 -25.76 -4.57
N ASP A 28 -5.37 -26.66 -3.84
CA ASP A 28 -5.97 -27.34 -2.68
C ASP A 28 -6.03 -26.45 -1.43
N ASP A 29 -5.29 -25.33 -1.42
CA ASP A 29 -5.11 -24.48 -0.24
C ASP A 29 -6.11 -23.29 -0.16
N THR A 30 -7.14 -23.21 -1.03
CA THR A 30 -8.03 -22.04 -1.06
C THR A 30 -8.74 -21.83 0.26
N GLU A 31 -9.26 -22.91 0.83
CA GLU A 31 -9.98 -22.87 2.10
C GLU A 31 -9.06 -22.48 3.25
N ASP A 32 -7.88 -23.05 3.31
CA ASP A 32 -6.87 -22.77 4.34
C ASP A 32 -6.37 -21.32 4.24
N HIS A 33 -6.19 -20.80 3.02
CA HIS A 33 -5.81 -19.40 2.81
C HIS A 33 -6.87 -18.41 3.26
N LEU A 34 -8.14 -18.70 2.97
CA LEU A 34 -9.25 -17.86 3.44
C LEU A 34 -9.35 -17.90 4.96
N ASN A 35 -9.21 -19.06 5.58
CA ASN A 35 -9.19 -19.21 7.02
C ASN A 35 -7.99 -18.50 7.67
N PHE A 36 -6.80 -18.60 7.05
CA PHE A 36 -5.59 -17.95 7.53
C PHE A 36 -5.70 -16.42 7.60
N VAL A 37 -6.38 -15.79 6.62
CA VAL A 37 -6.59 -14.33 6.62
C VAL A 37 -7.81 -13.89 7.42
N GLY A 38 -8.46 -14.79 8.17
CA GLY A 38 -9.59 -14.48 9.05
C GLY A 38 -10.96 -14.61 8.38
N GLY A 39 -11.04 -15.18 7.18
CA GLY A 39 -12.29 -15.36 6.43
C GLY A 39 -12.74 -14.12 5.67
N ALA A 40 -13.88 -14.25 4.97
CA ALA A 40 -14.47 -13.15 4.22
C ALA A 40 -15.07 -12.05 5.15
N PRO A 41 -15.06 -10.78 4.72
CA PRO A 41 -14.56 -10.27 3.44
C PRO A 41 -13.04 -10.25 3.34
N VAL A 42 -12.51 -10.51 2.12
CA VAL A 42 -11.07 -10.51 1.83
C VAL A 42 -10.77 -9.71 0.58
N VAL A 43 -9.56 -9.18 0.49
CA VAL A 43 -9.07 -8.52 -0.72
C VAL A 43 -8.16 -9.47 -1.49
N ILE A 44 -8.52 -9.78 -2.73
CA ILE A 44 -7.75 -10.64 -3.63
C ILE A 44 -7.03 -9.71 -4.63
N LYS A 45 -5.71 -9.82 -4.73
CA LYS A 45 -4.88 -8.94 -5.55
C LYS A 45 -4.01 -9.73 -6.50
N LEU A 46 -4.05 -9.43 -7.78
CA LEU A 46 -3.03 -9.91 -8.72
C LEU A 46 -1.66 -9.35 -8.31
N LEU A 47 -0.63 -10.19 -8.38
CA LEU A 47 0.75 -9.74 -8.14
C LEU A 47 1.21 -8.79 -9.24
N GLU A 48 0.80 -9.06 -10.46
CA GLU A 48 1.02 -8.23 -11.64
C GLU A 48 -0.20 -7.33 -11.85
N GLY A 49 -0.05 -6.05 -11.67
CA GLY A 49 -1.13 -5.07 -11.83
C GLY A 49 -0.81 -3.76 -11.13
N THR A 50 -1.27 -2.67 -11.70
CA THR A 50 -1.08 -1.31 -11.18
C THR A 50 -2.42 -0.58 -11.04
N GLN A 51 -2.46 0.48 -10.24
CA GLN A 51 -3.61 1.39 -10.11
C GLN A 51 -4.95 0.72 -9.73
N GLY A 52 -4.89 -0.36 -8.95
CA GLY A 52 -6.09 -1.10 -8.50
C GLY A 52 -6.72 -2.01 -9.57
N VAL A 53 -6.03 -2.22 -10.71
CA VAL A 53 -6.40 -3.28 -11.66
C VAL A 53 -6.03 -4.63 -11.06
N GLY A 54 -6.94 -5.61 -11.15
CA GLY A 54 -6.74 -6.93 -10.55
C GLY A 54 -6.84 -6.94 -9.00
N VAL A 55 -7.54 -5.97 -8.42
CA VAL A 55 -7.88 -5.95 -6.99
C VAL A 55 -9.37 -6.14 -6.84
N VAL A 56 -9.79 -7.21 -6.17
CA VAL A 56 -11.20 -7.61 -6.01
C VAL A 56 -11.51 -7.80 -4.54
N LEU A 57 -12.66 -7.34 -4.09
CA LEU A 57 -13.21 -7.63 -2.77
C LEU A 57 -14.11 -8.88 -2.87
N GLY A 58 -13.73 -9.94 -2.17
CA GLY A 58 -14.57 -11.09 -1.93
C GLY A 58 -15.40 -10.87 -0.67
N GLU A 59 -16.60 -10.32 -0.81
CA GLU A 59 -17.46 -9.97 0.34
C GLU A 59 -17.93 -11.20 1.11
N THR A 60 -18.15 -12.31 0.40
CA THR A 60 -18.54 -13.60 0.97
C THR A 60 -17.49 -14.66 0.63
N ARG A 61 -17.46 -15.73 1.42
CA ARG A 61 -16.57 -16.87 1.16
C ARG A 61 -16.76 -17.39 -0.28
N LYS A 62 -17.98 -17.62 -0.69
CA LYS A 62 -18.32 -18.13 -2.04
C LYS A 62 -17.84 -17.19 -3.16
N ALA A 63 -18.00 -15.87 -2.98
CA ALA A 63 -17.48 -14.88 -3.93
C ALA A 63 -15.94 -14.90 -4.00
N ALA A 64 -15.28 -14.99 -2.84
CA ALA A 64 -13.82 -15.08 -2.78
C ALA A 64 -13.30 -16.35 -3.47
N GLU A 65 -13.91 -17.51 -3.21
CA GLU A 65 -13.57 -18.78 -3.86
C GLU A 65 -13.73 -18.69 -5.38
N SER A 66 -14.84 -18.16 -5.88
CA SER A 66 -15.07 -17.99 -7.32
C SER A 66 -14.02 -17.10 -8.00
N VAL A 67 -13.59 -16.02 -7.34
CA VAL A 67 -12.55 -15.13 -7.87
C VAL A 67 -11.19 -15.84 -7.89
N ILE A 68 -10.87 -16.58 -6.83
CA ILE A 68 -9.64 -17.36 -6.73
C ILE A 68 -9.57 -18.42 -7.82
N GLU A 69 -10.67 -19.16 -8.05
CA GLU A 69 -10.77 -20.15 -9.14
C GLU A 69 -10.58 -19.50 -10.51
N ALA A 70 -11.19 -18.34 -10.75
CA ALA A 70 -11.04 -17.61 -12.00
C ALA A 70 -9.56 -17.20 -12.24
N PHE A 71 -8.88 -16.66 -11.22
CA PHE A 71 -7.47 -16.27 -11.35
C PHE A 71 -6.56 -17.49 -11.57
N ARG A 72 -6.87 -18.62 -10.96
CA ARG A 72 -6.16 -19.89 -11.21
C ARG A 72 -6.36 -20.40 -12.63
N GLY A 73 -7.58 -20.38 -13.10
CA GLY A 73 -7.87 -20.78 -14.48
C GLY A 73 -7.09 -19.98 -15.53
N LEU A 74 -6.70 -18.75 -15.17
CA LEU A 74 -5.86 -17.86 -15.96
C LEU A 74 -4.36 -18.03 -15.68
N ASN A 75 -3.94 -18.97 -14.81
CA ASN A 75 -2.56 -19.10 -14.32
C ASN A 75 -1.97 -17.80 -13.75
N ALA A 76 -2.81 -16.95 -13.17
CA ALA A 76 -2.40 -15.68 -12.62
C ALA A 76 -1.87 -15.83 -11.19
N ASN A 77 -0.75 -15.16 -10.88
CA ASN A 77 -0.23 -15.08 -9.52
C ASN A 77 -1.02 -14.05 -8.72
N PHE A 78 -1.52 -14.41 -7.55
CA PHE A 78 -2.30 -13.52 -6.69
C PHE A 78 -1.97 -13.72 -5.21
N MET A 79 -2.42 -12.75 -4.41
CA MET A 79 -2.41 -12.82 -2.96
C MET A 79 -3.83 -12.63 -2.42
N VAL A 80 -4.12 -13.22 -1.26
CA VAL A 80 -5.33 -13.00 -0.48
C VAL A 80 -4.94 -12.24 0.77
N GLN A 81 -5.66 -11.17 1.05
CA GLN A 81 -5.34 -10.26 2.14
C GLN A 81 -6.57 -9.96 2.96
N GLU A 82 -6.39 -9.85 4.28
CA GLU A 82 -7.39 -9.34 5.22
C GLU A 82 -7.99 -8.03 4.72
N PHE A 83 -9.31 -7.90 4.82
CA PHE A 83 -10.00 -6.65 4.57
C PHE A 83 -10.13 -5.85 5.86
N ILE A 84 -9.49 -4.69 5.92
CA ILE A 84 -9.54 -3.78 7.09
C ILE A 84 -10.84 -2.99 7.03
N LYS A 85 -11.90 -3.54 7.65
CA LYS A 85 -13.25 -2.97 7.64
C LYS A 85 -13.32 -1.58 8.24
N GLU A 86 -12.57 -1.37 9.32
CA GLU A 86 -12.53 -0.11 10.06
C GLU A 86 -11.89 1.05 9.28
N ALA A 87 -11.15 0.77 8.22
CA ALA A 87 -10.67 1.80 7.30
C ALA A 87 -11.80 2.45 6.49
N GLY A 88 -12.96 1.77 6.36
CA GLY A 88 -14.17 2.34 5.77
C GLY A 88 -14.00 2.86 4.34
N GLY A 89 -13.23 2.17 3.48
CA GLY A 89 -12.95 2.61 2.11
C GLY A 89 -12.02 3.81 2.03
N THR A 90 -11.27 4.09 3.11
CA THR A 90 -10.29 5.19 3.16
C THR A 90 -8.88 4.65 3.34
N ASP A 91 -7.91 5.40 2.88
CA ASP A 91 -6.51 5.22 3.22
C ASP A 91 -5.81 6.56 3.48
N ILE A 92 -4.62 6.48 4.06
CA ILE A 92 -3.75 7.63 4.30
C ILE A 92 -2.50 7.48 3.47
N ARG A 93 -2.30 8.39 2.53
CA ARG A 93 -1.03 8.50 1.81
C ARG A 93 -0.10 9.45 2.54
N CYS A 94 1.00 8.92 3.03
CA CYS A 94 2.13 9.67 3.58
C CYS A 94 3.21 9.85 2.52
N PHE A 95 3.58 11.09 2.22
CA PHE A 95 4.71 11.37 1.34
C PHE A 95 5.97 11.54 2.17
N VAL A 96 6.91 10.61 1.98
CA VAL A 96 8.17 10.55 2.73
C VAL A 96 9.30 11.09 1.87
N ILE A 97 10.10 12.00 2.44
CA ILE A 97 11.36 12.47 1.86
C ILE A 97 12.45 12.33 2.93
N GLY A 98 13.47 11.53 2.66
CA GLY A 98 14.51 11.22 3.63
C GLY A 98 13.96 10.52 4.87
N ASP A 99 13.99 11.19 5.98
CA ASP A 99 13.55 10.72 7.30
C ASP A 99 12.24 11.36 7.79
N LYS A 100 11.52 12.06 6.91
CA LYS A 100 10.33 12.85 7.29
C LYS A 100 9.15 12.57 6.38
N VAL A 101 7.95 12.57 6.99
CA VAL A 101 6.70 12.74 6.26
C VAL A 101 6.48 14.22 6.02
N VAL A 102 6.59 14.67 4.77
CA VAL A 102 6.48 16.09 4.38
C VAL A 102 5.03 16.49 4.11
N ALA A 103 4.21 15.56 3.65
CA ALA A 103 2.79 15.76 3.38
C ALA A 103 2.02 14.48 3.66
N ALA A 104 0.75 14.61 4.04
CA ALA A 104 -0.16 13.48 4.20
C ALA A 104 -1.57 13.87 3.76
N MET A 105 -2.24 12.95 3.06
CA MET A 105 -3.64 13.10 2.65
C MET A 105 -4.43 11.85 2.97
N LYS A 106 -5.70 12.02 3.33
CA LYS A 106 -6.68 10.94 3.39
C LYS A 106 -7.34 10.85 2.02
N ARG A 107 -7.39 9.64 1.46
CA ARG A 107 -8.14 9.36 0.25
C ARG A 107 -9.38 8.57 0.63
N THR A 108 -10.49 8.89 -0.01
CA THR A 108 -11.78 8.23 0.20
C THR A 108 -12.30 7.74 -1.14
N GLY A 109 -12.66 6.46 -1.24
CA GLY A 109 -13.32 5.89 -2.41
C GLY A 109 -14.69 6.51 -2.65
N LYS A 110 -15.23 6.33 -3.85
CA LYS A 110 -16.65 6.63 -4.11
C LYS A 110 -17.53 5.76 -3.22
N GLU A 111 -18.75 6.20 -2.98
CA GLU A 111 -19.78 5.38 -2.32
C GLU A 111 -19.91 4.01 -3.01
N GLY A 112 -19.84 2.94 -2.21
CA GLY A 112 -19.84 1.55 -2.70
C GLY A 112 -18.50 1.05 -3.27
N GLU A 113 -17.47 1.89 -3.34
CA GLU A 113 -16.13 1.48 -3.77
C GLU A 113 -15.18 1.35 -2.56
N PHE A 114 -14.61 0.18 -2.36
CA PHE A 114 -13.67 -0.09 -1.26
C PHE A 114 -12.25 0.44 -1.53
N ARG A 115 -11.95 0.75 -2.79
CA ARG A 115 -10.65 1.31 -3.21
C ARG A 115 -10.68 2.82 -3.20
N SER A 116 -9.74 3.43 -2.53
CA SER A 116 -9.60 4.89 -2.35
C SER A 116 -8.82 5.60 -3.47
N ASN A 117 -8.61 4.93 -4.61
CA ASN A 117 -7.82 5.48 -5.73
C ASN A 117 -8.47 6.73 -6.34
N LEU A 118 -7.73 7.85 -6.40
CA LEU A 118 -8.22 9.11 -6.99
C LEU A 118 -8.62 8.97 -8.47
N HIS A 119 -7.86 8.16 -9.24
CA HIS A 119 -8.17 7.89 -10.65
C HIS A 119 -9.50 7.15 -10.87
N ARG A 120 -10.09 6.58 -9.81
CA ARG A 120 -11.41 5.96 -9.82
C ARG A 120 -12.51 6.89 -9.33
N GLY A 121 -12.20 8.20 -9.22
CA GLY A 121 -13.12 9.22 -8.76
C GLY A 121 -13.25 9.32 -7.25
N GLY A 122 -12.28 8.80 -6.51
CA GLY A 122 -12.12 9.07 -5.09
C GLY A 122 -11.76 10.53 -4.83
N THR A 123 -11.90 10.95 -3.57
CA THR A 123 -11.55 12.29 -3.09
C THR A 123 -10.29 12.25 -2.24
N ALA A 124 -9.63 13.40 -2.11
CA ALA A 124 -8.48 13.57 -1.22
C ALA A 124 -8.63 14.82 -0.39
N GLU A 125 -8.26 14.74 0.87
CA GLU A 125 -8.25 15.86 1.82
C GLU A 125 -7.00 15.83 2.71
N LEU A 126 -6.61 17.01 3.21
CA LEU A 126 -5.54 17.10 4.19
C LEU A 126 -5.90 16.31 5.45
N VAL A 127 -4.94 15.55 5.98
CA VAL A 127 -5.13 14.79 7.21
C VAL A 127 -3.99 15.04 8.20
N ARG A 128 -4.34 15.07 9.48
CA ARG A 128 -3.34 14.97 10.56
C ARG A 128 -3.05 13.51 10.84
N ILE A 129 -1.77 13.15 10.76
CA ILE A 129 -1.28 11.81 11.07
C ILE A 129 -0.78 11.73 12.50
N THR A 130 -0.96 10.56 13.11
CA THR A 130 -0.45 10.29 14.46
C THR A 130 1.08 10.10 14.44
N PRO A 131 1.76 10.18 15.60
CA PRO A 131 3.18 9.86 15.71
C PRO A 131 3.50 8.44 15.23
N GLU A 132 2.60 7.49 15.49
CA GLU A 132 2.75 6.11 15.06
C GLU A 132 2.64 5.95 13.54
N GLU A 133 1.64 6.57 12.91
CA GLU A 133 1.49 6.60 11.44
C GLU A 133 2.73 7.21 10.78
N ARG A 134 3.25 8.31 11.35
CA ARG A 134 4.48 8.95 10.88
C ARG A 134 5.70 8.03 10.98
N SER A 135 5.87 7.38 12.12
CA SER A 135 6.98 6.43 12.36
C SER A 135 6.88 5.25 11.41
N THR A 136 5.69 4.68 11.26
CA THR A 136 5.43 3.55 10.35
C THR A 136 5.75 3.90 8.91
N ALA A 137 5.32 5.07 8.43
CA ALA A 137 5.60 5.51 7.06
C ALA A 137 7.11 5.69 6.80
N VAL A 138 7.82 6.38 7.70
CA VAL A 138 9.27 6.61 7.56
C VAL A 138 10.04 5.29 7.62
N ARG A 139 9.70 4.40 8.57
CA ARG A 139 10.33 3.09 8.69
C ARG A 139 10.11 2.24 7.43
N SER A 140 8.91 2.28 6.87
CA SER A 140 8.56 1.55 5.64
C SER A 140 9.39 2.01 4.44
N ALA A 141 9.49 3.32 4.22
CA ALA A 141 10.34 3.88 3.17
C ALA A 141 11.81 3.47 3.34
N ARG A 142 12.33 3.52 4.57
CA ARG A 142 13.70 3.13 4.90
C ARG A 142 13.96 1.64 4.68
N VAL A 143 13.04 0.75 5.07
CA VAL A 143 13.13 -0.70 4.86
C VAL A 143 13.18 -1.04 3.37
N MET A 144 12.43 -0.30 2.56
CA MET A 144 12.43 -0.44 1.11
C MET A 144 13.64 0.23 0.42
N GLY A 145 14.53 0.88 1.18
CA GLY A 145 15.69 1.60 0.65
C GLY A 145 15.34 2.86 -0.14
N LEU A 146 14.17 3.45 0.10
CA LEU A 146 13.66 4.60 -0.63
C LEU A 146 13.89 5.89 0.15
N ASN A 147 14.46 6.90 -0.52
CA ASN A 147 14.59 8.25 0.02
C ASN A 147 13.36 9.12 -0.31
N VAL A 148 12.65 8.80 -1.38
CA VAL A 148 11.37 9.42 -1.74
C VAL A 148 10.37 8.29 -1.91
N ALA A 149 9.26 8.34 -1.19
CA ALA A 149 8.23 7.29 -1.24
C ALA A 149 6.84 7.83 -0.89
N GLY A 150 5.83 7.25 -1.53
CA GLY A 150 4.45 7.31 -1.07
C GLY A 150 4.12 6.06 -0.28
N VAL A 151 3.79 6.19 1.00
CA VAL A 151 3.40 5.08 1.86
C VAL A 151 1.91 5.17 2.12
N ASP A 152 1.18 4.12 1.74
CA ASP A 152 -0.25 4.03 1.92
C ASP A 152 -0.55 3.19 3.17
N LEU A 153 -1.26 3.80 4.11
CA LEU A 153 -1.61 3.22 5.41
C LEU A 153 -3.12 3.04 5.52
N LEU A 154 -3.53 1.96 6.15
CA LEU A 154 -4.90 1.78 6.64
C LEU A 154 -4.91 1.93 8.15
N ARG A 155 -5.93 2.57 8.69
CA ARG A 155 -6.21 2.61 10.14
C ARG A 155 -6.95 1.36 10.52
N SER A 156 -6.32 0.52 11.33
CA SER A 156 -6.92 -0.70 11.86
C SER A 156 -7.14 -0.59 13.37
N ASN A 157 -7.91 -1.51 13.95
CA ASN A 157 -8.14 -1.58 15.40
C ASN A 157 -6.89 -1.88 16.23
N HIS A 158 -5.80 -2.32 15.57
CA HIS A 158 -4.52 -2.68 16.20
C HIS A 158 -3.35 -1.79 15.73
N GLY A 159 -3.67 -0.59 15.24
CA GLY A 159 -2.69 0.41 14.78
C GLY A 159 -2.63 0.56 13.26
N PRO A 160 -1.72 1.40 12.76
CA PRO A 160 -1.59 1.62 11.33
C PRO A 160 -0.95 0.41 10.65
N VAL A 161 -1.56 -0.08 9.58
CA VAL A 161 -1.01 -1.15 8.73
C VAL A 161 -0.65 -0.60 7.35
N VAL A 162 0.48 -1.05 6.82
CA VAL A 162 0.98 -0.61 5.51
C VAL A 162 0.32 -1.43 4.42
N MET A 163 -0.40 -0.75 3.55
CA MET A 163 -1.01 -1.36 2.37
C MET A 163 -0.02 -1.46 1.20
N GLU A 164 0.73 -0.38 0.96
CA GLU A 164 1.67 -0.28 -0.16
C GLU A 164 2.76 0.77 0.09
N VAL A 165 3.94 0.54 -0.52
CA VAL A 165 5.02 1.53 -0.60
C VAL A 165 5.36 1.78 -2.06
N ASN A 166 5.15 3.01 -2.51
CA ASN A 166 5.33 3.46 -3.88
C ASN A 166 6.65 4.22 -4.03
N SER A 167 7.52 3.77 -4.94
CA SER A 167 8.81 4.42 -5.24
C SER A 167 8.70 5.64 -6.15
N SER A 168 7.58 5.80 -6.84
CA SER A 168 7.32 6.94 -7.74
C SER A 168 5.88 7.43 -7.51
N PRO A 169 5.61 8.03 -6.33
CA PRO A 169 4.27 8.49 -5.99
C PRO A 169 3.89 9.72 -6.84
N GLY A 170 2.63 9.75 -7.31
CA GLY A 170 2.10 10.91 -8.00
C GLY A 170 2.03 12.14 -7.08
N LEU A 171 2.35 13.31 -7.60
CA LEU A 171 2.44 14.57 -6.85
C LEU A 171 1.11 15.34 -6.87
N GLU A 172 0.39 15.33 -7.99
CA GLU A 172 -0.80 16.16 -8.20
C GLU A 172 -1.84 16.06 -7.08
N GLY A 173 -2.22 14.83 -6.69
CA GLY A 173 -3.25 14.63 -5.68
C GLY A 173 -2.86 15.15 -4.31
N ILE A 174 -1.62 14.92 -3.88
CA ILE A 174 -1.16 15.32 -2.55
C ILE A 174 -0.86 16.82 -2.48
N GLU A 175 -0.35 17.43 -3.54
CA GLU A 175 -0.14 18.88 -3.60
C GLU A 175 -1.46 19.63 -3.58
N ARG A 176 -2.45 19.16 -4.37
CA ARG A 176 -3.81 19.72 -4.35
C ARG A 176 -4.47 19.62 -2.98
N ALA A 177 -4.37 18.43 -2.33
CA ALA A 177 -5.00 18.20 -1.04
C ALA A 177 -4.33 18.96 0.12
N THR A 178 -3.02 19.22 0.03
CA THR A 178 -2.25 19.80 1.15
C THR A 178 -1.82 21.25 0.93
N GLY A 179 -1.88 21.76 -0.30
CA GLY A 179 -1.37 23.08 -0.67
C GLY A 179 0.16 23.19 -0.60
N LYS A 180 0.89 22.07 -0.52
CA LYS A 180 2.34 22.05 -0.37
C LYS A 180 3.02 21.80 -1.70
N ASP A 181 4.11 22.50 -1.98
CA ASP A 181 5.03 22.22 -3.09
C ASP A 181 5.90 21.01 -2.75
N VAL A 182 5.35 19.83 -2.96
CA VAL A 182 6.07 18.55 -2.68
C VAL A 182 7.15 18.32 -3.73
N ALA A 183 6.92 18.72 -4.97
CA ALA A 183 7.91 18.65 -6.04
C ALA A 183 9.17 19.46 -5.69
N GLY A 184 9.01 20.70 -5.25
CA GLY A 184 10.11 21.54 -4.79
C GLY A 184 10.87 20.93 -3.61
N LEU A 185 10.17 20.31 -2.65
CA LEU A 185 10.82 19.60 -1.54
C LEU A 185 11.65 18.39 -2.00
N VAL A 186 11.20 17.67 -3.03
CA VAL A 186 11.98 16.57 -3.64
C VAL A 186 13.25 17.12 -4.29
N VAL A 187 13.14 18.19 -5.08
CA VAL A 187 14.28 18.82 -5.74
C VAL A 187 15.31 19.31 -4.71
N GLN A 188 14.85 20.03 -3.66
CA GLN A 188 15.74 20.48 -2.58
C GLN A 188 16.46 19.32 -1.87
N PHE A 189 15.76 18.19 -1.68
CA PHE A 189 16.36 16.98 -1.11
C PHE A 189 17.45 16.42 -2.03
N ILE A 190 17.19 16.37 -3.35
CA ILE A 190 18.17 15.89 -4.34
C ILE A 190 19.40 16.81 -4.33
N GLU A 191 19.23 18.13 -4.40
CA GLU A 191 20.32 19.10 -4.37
C GLU A 191 21.25 18.94 -3.16
N LYS A 192 20.65 18.73 -1.98
CA LYS A 192 21.43 18.52 -0.73
C LYS A 192 22.17 17.18 -0.68
N ASN A 193 21.69 16.16 -1.35
CA ASN A 193 22.16 14.78 -1.18
C ASN A 193 22.85 14.20 -2.42
N ALA A 194 22.60 14.75 -3.60
CA ALA A 194 23.24 14.31 -4.83
C ALA A 194 24.72 14.72 -4.82
N ARG A 195 25.58 13.74 -5.11
CA ARG A 195 27.01 13.97 -5.29
C ARG A 195 27.42 13.38 -6.63
N PRO A 196 28.11 14.14 -7.50
CA PRO A 196 28.61 13.61 -8.77
C PRO A 196 29.40 12.32 -8.55
N GLY A 197 29.12 11.30 -9.36
CA GLY A 197 29.81 10.00 -9.31
C GLY A 197 29.49 9.11 -8.10
N ARG A 198 28.52 9.47 -7.26
CA ARG A 198 28.10 8.63 -6.12
C ARG A 198 26.62 8.30 -6.21
N THR A 199 26.30 7.07 -6.57
CA THR A 199 24.98 6.49 -6.34
C THR A 199 24.91 5.93 -4.92
N ARG A 200 24.02 6.43 -4.07
CA ARG A 200 23.67 5.80 -2.80
C ARG A 200 22.45 4.90 -3.00
N SER A 201 22.64 3.78 -3.66
CA SER A 201 21.71 2.67 -3.54
C SER A 201 22.11 1.88 -2.28
N ARG A 202 21.41 2.07 -1.18
CA ARG A 202 21.51 1.22 0.02
C ARG A 202 20.45 0.12 0.05
N GLY A 203 19.81 -0.14 -1.05
CA GLY A 203 18.93 -1.28 -1.19
C GLY A 203 19.77 -2.55 -1.12
N LYS A 204 19.77 -3.22 0.02
CA LYS A 204 20.16 -4.63 0.07
C LYS A 204 18.97 -5.38 -0.55
N GLY A 205 19.06 -5.54 -1.87
CA GLY A 205 18.19 -6.39 -2.64
C GLY A 205 18.31 -7.85 -2.20
#